data_c7027212cb990c2fd172a5fb31a6b918
#
_entry.id   c7027212cb990c2fd172a5fb31a6b918
#
_cell.length_a   1.000
_cell.length_b   1.000
_cell.length_c   1.000
_cell.angle_alpha   90.00
_cell.angle_beta   90.00
_cell.angle_gamma   90.00
#
_symmetry.space_group_name_H-M   'P 1'
#
loop_
_entity.id
_entity.type
_entity.pdbx_description
1 polymer ?
#
loop_
_entity_poly.entity_id
_entity_poly.type
_entity_poly.pdbx_seq_one_letter_code
_entity_poly.pdbx_strand_id
1 'polypeptide(L)'
;MNKYFAICPRGLEEYLAAELAAVGASELRSTHGGVFFSGDWATCYRANLELRIATRILWHIVKGPYAKEEDIYRLAVRQLWPNHFAVSRTLRVVTTAIKCPLKSLDFVTLRVKDAVCDRFREDRGERPNIETRNPDVSVHVFLSENECTLYLDTSGQPLWQRGLRKASIDAPLKENLAAGILKMTGWQPGEPLVDPMCGSGTFLLEAVQMALDRAPGLDRNFAFERLANFAALEWADIRQAAEARCKPAEPLDIRGYDIDDKAVRATRKNLQEAGFGGVVTVDQADLLDTQPLTEHGIMVANPPYGERIGEQDELAAFYPQLGSALKKHWAGWNCFFFTADLRLPKLVGLRPSRKTPLFNGPLECRLFEIRMVAGSNRKE
;
A
#
# COMPACT_ATOMS: atom_id res chain seq x y z
N MET A 1 -16.00 21.55 3.93
CA MET A 1 -15.32 20.26 3.87
C MET A 1 -14.58 20.13 2.55
N ASN A 2 -13.34 19.67 2.57
CA ASN A 2 -12.56 19.40 1.36
C ASN A 2 -12.91 18.01 0.80
N LYS A 3 -12.69 17.83 -0.50
CA LYS A 3 -12.85 16.54 -1.18
C LYS A 3 -11.48 15.96 -1.48
N TYR A 4 -11.36 14.66 -1.30
CA TYR A 4 -10.11 13.93 -1.49
C TYR A 4 -10.33 12.64 -2.27
N PHE A 5 -9.23 12.10 -2.79
CA PHE A 5 -9.17 10.76 -3.37
C PHE A 5 -7.98 9.99 -2.80
N ALA A 6 -8.25 8.88 -2.13
CA ALA A 6 -7.23 7.96 -1.64
C ALA A 6 -7.01 6.86 -2.66
N ILE A 7 -5.79 6.76 -3.21
CA ILE A 7 -5.40 5.70 -4.15
C ILE A 7 -4.98 4.46 -3.37
N CYS A 8 -5.38 3.27 -3.81
CA CYS A 8 -4.93 1.99 -3.24
C CYS A 8 -4.70 0.91 -4.31
N PRO A 9 -4.07 -0.22 -3.95
CA PRO A 9 -4.07 -1.42 -4.79
C PRO A 9 -5.50 -1.91 -5.05
N ARG A 10 -5.76 -2.35 -6.28
CA ARG A 10 -7.08 -2.88 -6.69
C ARG A 10 -7.45 -4.11 -5.86
N GLY A 11 -8.71 -4.17 -5.45
CA GLY A 11 -9.27 -5.22 -4.60
C GLY A 11 -9.18 -4.92 -3.11
N LEU A 12 -8.59 -3.78 -2.71
CA LEU A 12 -8.49 -3.32 -1.33
C LEU A 12 -9.36 -2.08 -1.01
N GLU A 13 -10.21 -1.66 -1.94
CA GLU A 13 -10.98 -0.42 -1.83
C GLU A 13 -11.89 -0.40 -0.59
N GLU A 14 -12.57 -1.51 -0.29
CA GLU A 14 -13.47 -1.60 0.87
C GLU A 14 -12.70 -1.58 2.21
N TYR A 15 -11.52 -2.21 2.24
CA TYR A 15 -10.64 -2.14 3.42
C TYR A 15 -10.07 -0.74 3.62
N LEU A 16 -9.75 -0.03 2.53
CA LEU A 16 -9.34 1.38 2.59
C LEU A 16 -10.51 2.28 3.05
N ALA A 17 -11.73 2.03 2.59
CA ALA A 17 -12.92 2.77 3.03
C ALA A 17 -13.14 2.61 4.54
N ALA A 18 -12.94 1.41 5.09
CA ALA A 18 -13.01 1.16 6.52
C ALA A 18 -11.92 1.92 7.30
N GLU A 19 -10.67 1.96 6.78
CA GLU A 19 -9.59 2.78 7.39
C GLU A 19 -9.95 4.27 7.36
N LEU A 20 -10.47 4.78 6.24
CA LEU A 20 -10.89 6.19 6.11
C LEU A 20 -12.01 6.55 7.08
N ALA A 21 -13.02 5.67 7.25
CA ALA A 21 -14.06 5.87 8.25
C ALA A 21 -13.48 5.98 9.67
N ALA A 22 -12.49 5.14 10.01
CA ALA A 22 -11.85 5.14 11.32
C ALA A 22 -11.09 6.45 11.63
N VAL A 23 -10.56 7.14 10.60
CA VAL A 23 -9.87 8.44 10.77
C VAL A 23 -10.83 9.65 10.67
N GLY A 24 -12.14 9.42 10.60
CA GLY A 24 -13.17 10.47 10.62
C GLY A 24 -13.52 11.02 9.22
N ALA A 25 -13.19 10.30 8.15
CA ALA A 25 -13.62 10.68 6.81
C ALA A 25 -15.13 10.42 6.62
N SER A 26 -15.76 11.24 5.80
CA SER A 26 -17.19 11.17 5.46
C SER A 26 -17.39 11.05 3.94
N GLU A 27 -18.62 10.86 3.48
CA GLU A 27 -19.00 10.75 2.07
C GLU A 27 -18.13 9.75 1.30
N LEU A 28 -17.87 8.59 1.92
CA LEU A 28 -17.02 7.53 1.35
C LEU A 28 -17.67 6.92 0.10
N ARG A 29 -16.91 6.87 -0.99
CA ARG A 29 -17.35 6.23 -2.22
C ARG A 29 -16.20 5.47 -2.87
N SER A 30 -16.22 4.15 -2.72
CA SER A 30 -15.26 3.25 -3.37
C SER A 30 -15.42 3.29 -4.90
N THR A 31 -14.30 3.25 -5.59
CA THR A 31 -14.20 3.10 -7.03
C THR A 31 -12.95 2.29 -7.37
N HIS A 32 -12.81 1.89 -8.61
CA HIS A 32 -11.67 1.08 -9.04
C HIS A 32 -10.33 1.78 -8.77
N GLY A 33 -9.51 1.20 -7.87
CA GLY A 33 -8.19 1.70 -7.48
C GLY A 33 -8.17 2.81 -6.43
N GLY A 34 -9.30 3.09 -5.73
CA GLY A 34 -9.31 4.05 -4.64
C GLY A 34 -10.69 4.41 -4.09
N VAL A 35 -10.68 5.36 -3.17
CA VAL A 35 -11.88 5.81 -2.44
C VAL A 35 -11.94 7.34 -2.46
N PHE A 36 -13.06 7.90 -2.92
CA PHE A 36 -13.38 9.31 -2.71
C PHE A 36 -13.88 9.52 -1.29
N PHE A 37 -13.48 10.61 -0.68
CA PHE A 37 -13.95 10.97 0.66
C PHE A 37 -13.96 12.49 0.87
N SER A 38 -14.70 12.92 1.90
CA SER A 38 -14.72 14.29 2.37
C SER A 38 -14.20 14.38 3.80
N GLY A 39 -13.56 15.50 4.13
CA GLY A 39 -13.02 15.77 5.46
C GLY A 39 -12.45 17.18 5.59
N ASP A 40 -12.02 17.54 6.78
CA ASP A 40 -11.21 18.71 7.05
C ASP A 40 -9.70 18.43 6.86
N TRP A 41 -8.85 19.39 7.22
CA TRP A 41 -7.41 19.19 7.15
C TRP A 41 -6.90 18.21 8.20
N ALA A 42 -7.50 18.19 9.39
CA ALA A 42 -7.18 17.19 10.41
C ALA A 42 -7.44 15.76 9.92
N THR A 43 -8.54 15.54 9.19
CA THR A 43 -8.85 14.26 8.53
C THR A 43 -7.78 13.92 7.47
N CYS A 44 -7.34 14.90 6.67
CA CYS A 44 -6.26 14.69 5.69
C CYS A 44 -4.94 14.31 6.37
N TYR A 45 -4.58 14.97 7.47
CA TYR A 45 -3.38 14.67 8.24
C TYR A 45 -3.43 13.24 8.80
N ARG A 46 -4.55 12.89 9.47
CA ARG A 46 -4.77 11.51 9.96
C ARG A 46 -4.75 10.48 8.83
N ALA A 47 -5.37 10.77 7.70
CA ALA A 47 -5.36 9.86 6.55
C ALA A 47 -3.94 9.58 6.06
N ASN A 48 -3.08 10.58 5.95
CA ASN A 48 -1.69 10.39 5.55
C ASN A 48 -0.86 9.64 6.60
N LEU A 49 -1.12 9.90 7.90
CA LEU A 49 -0.39 9.30 9.01
C LEU A 49 -0.78 7.84 9.26
N GLU A 50 -2.08 7.53 9.21
CA GLU A 50 -2.67 6.31 9.77
C GLU A 50 -2.98 5.24 8.73
N LEU A 51 -3.31 5.61 7.47
CA LEU A 51 -3.77 4.64 6.49
C LEU A 51 -2.64 3.70 6.06
N ARG A 52 -2.87 2.42 6.25
CA ARG A 52 -1.91 1.37 5.87
C ARG A 52 -2.04 0.97 4.40
N ILE A 53 -3.25 1.04 3.85
CA ILE A 53 -3.59 0.55 2.51
C ILE A 53 -3.39 1.62 1.44
N ALA A 54 -3.55 2.90 1.79
CA ALA A 54 -3.40 3.99 0.84
C ALA A 54 -2.01 4.05 0.21
N THR A 55 -1.97 4.37 -1.08
CA THR A 55 -0.74 4.70 -1.82
C THR A 55 -0.47 6.20 -1.78
N ARG A 56 -1.53 7.00 -1.90
CA ARG A 56 -1.51 8.48 -1.87
C ARG A 56 -2.86 9.02 -1.47
N ILE A 57 -2.86 10.21 -0.87
CA ILE A 57 -4.04 11.03 -0.59
C ILE A 57 -3.95 12.26 -1.48
N LEU A 58 -4.91 12.41 -2.38
CA LEU A 58 -4.97 13.50 -3.35
C LEU A 58 -6.09 14.47 -2.96
N TRP A 59 -5.74 15.75 -2.74
CA TRP A 59 -6.71 16.82 -2.51
C TRP A 59 -7.29 17.30 -3.82
N HIS A 60 -8.62 17.23 -3.98
CA HIS A 60 -9.33 17.67 -5.17
C HIS A 60 -9.33 19.21 -5.27
N ILE A 61 -8.84 19.74 -6.37
CA ILE A 61 -8.80 21.17 -6.66
C ILE A 61 -9.95 21.58 -7.57
N VAL A 62 -10.03 20.96 -8.75
CA VAL A 62 -11.05 21.29 -9.74
C VAL A 62 -11.33 20.11 -10.67
N LYS A 63 -12.55 20.04 -11.14
CA LYS A 63 -12.99 19.12 -12.18
C LYS A 63 -13.74 19.88 -13.27
N GLY A 64 -13.51 19.54 -14.53
CA GLY A 64 -14.21 20.16 -15.66
C GLY A 64 -14.12 19.32 -16.93
N PRO A 65 -15.00 19.61 -17.91
CA PRO A 65 -14.96 18.95 -19.20
C PRO A 65 -13.77 19.38 -20.04
N TYR A 66 -13.33 18.51 -20.95
CA TYR A 66 -12.35 18.83 -21.98
C TYR A 66 -12.66 18.08 -23.29
N ALA A 67 -12.27 18.67 -24.41
CA ALA A 67 -12.23 18.02 -25.71
C ALA A 67 -10.81 18.03 -26.30
N LYS A 68 -9.99 18.99 -25.90
CA LYS A 68 -8.60 19.15 -26.35
C LYS A 68 -7.71 19.67 -25.20
N GLU A 69 -6.40 19.62 -25.38
CA GLU A 69 -5.41 20.01 -24.37
C GLU A 69 -5.55 21.47 -23.95
N GLU A 70 -6.03 22.34 -24.83
CA GLU A 70 -6.26 23.76 -24.53
C GLU A 70 -7.35 23.96 -23.47
N ASP A 71 -8.37 23.12 -23.44
CA ASP A 71 -9.43 23.18 -22.43
C ASP A 71 -8.87 22.81 -21.04
N ILE A 72 -7.95 21.85 -20.99
CA ILE A 72 -7.22 21.45 -19.77
C ILE A 72 -6.32 22.60 -19.28
N TYR A 73 -5.59 23.25 -20.20
CA TYR A 73 -4.81 24.45 -19.87
C TYR A 73 -5.69 25.53 -19.25
N ARG A 74 -6.83 25.88 -19.90
CA ARG A 74 -7.77 26.87 -19.39
C ARG A 74 -8.35 26.53 -18.03
N LEU A 75 -8.63 25.23 -17.79
CA LEU A 75 -9.10 24.74 -16.49
C LEU A 75 -8.03 24.97 -15.41
N ALA A 76 -6.77 24.66 -15.72
CA ALA A 76 -5.65 24.77 -14.80
C ALA A 76 -5.23 26.22 -14.52
N VAL A 77 -5.14 27.09 -15.53
CA VAL A 77 -4.69 28.49 -15.36
C VAL A 77 -5.67 29.34 -14.56
N ARG A 78 -6.96 28.95 -14.55
CA ARG A 78 -7.99 29.64 -13.75
C ARG A 78 -7.87 29.37 -12.24
N GLN A 79 -7.09 28.37 -11.83
CA GLN A 79 -6.94 28.06 -10.41
C GLN A 79 -5.96 29.04 -9.76
N LEU A 80 -6.28 29.46 -8.54
CA LEU A 80 -5.44 30.38 -7.75
C LEU A 80 -4.29 29.60 -7.06
N TRP A 81 -3.36 29.08 -7.87
CA TRP A 81 -2.24 28.26 -7.38
C TRP A 81 -1.43 28.90 -6.25
N PRO A 82 -1.17 30.25 -6.26
CA PRO A 82 -0.49 30.92 -5.16
C PRO A 82 -1.20 30.87 -3.80
N ASN A 83 -2.50 30.50 -3.77
CA ASN A 83 -3.22 30.26 -2.52
C ASN A 83 -2.99 28.83 -1.98
N HIS A 84 -2.42 27.95 -2.77
CA HIS A 84 -2.18 26.55 -2.38
C HIS A 84 -0.73 26.32 -1.95
N PHE A 85 0.25 26.98 -2.57
CA PHE A 85 1.66 26.88 -2.22
C PHE A 85 2.48 28.09 -2.64
N ALA A 86 3.61 28.31 -2.00
CA ALA A 86 4.49 29.44 -2.30
C ALA A 86 5.29 29.23 -3.61
N VAL A 87 5.62 30.31 -4.32
CA VAL A 87 6.42 30.27 -5.56
C VAL A 87 7.81 29.67 -5.38
N SER A 88 8.37 29.72 -4.16
CA SER A 88 9.66 29.13 -3.80
C SER A 88 9.65 27.59 -3.76
N ARG A 89 8.45 26.96 -3.78
CA ARG A 89 8.33 25.50 -3.81
C ARG A 89 8.57 24.96 -5.21
N THR A 90 9.24 23.83 -5.27
CA THR A 90 9.43 23.10 -6.54
C THR A 90 8.17 22.34 -6.95
N LEU A 91 7.89 22.28 -8.25
CA LEU A 91 6.67 21.73 -8.83
C LEU A 91 6.96 20.53 -9.73
N ARG A 92 6.09 19.52 -9.65
CA ARG A 92 5.94 18.46 -10.63
C ARG A 92 4.48 18.35 -11.06
N VAL A 93 4.25 17.97 -12.32
CA VAL A 93 2.94 17.57 -12.82
C VAL A 93 3.01 16.09 -13.24
N VAL A 94 1.99 15.32 -12.92
CA VAL A 94 1.85 13.90 -13.28
C VAL A 94 0.48 13.69 -13.89
N THR A 95 0.42 13.12 -15.10
CA THR A 95 -0.85 12.85 -15.79
C THR A 95 -1.10 11.36 -15.84
N THR A 96 -2.32 10.97 -15.46
CA THR A 96 -2.85 9.60 -15.63
C THR A 96 -4.19 9.66 -16.34
N ALA A 97 -4.55 8.60 -17.07
CA ALA A 97 -5.77 8.62 -17.86
C ALA A 97 -6.43 7.23 -17.94
N ILE A 98 -7.76 7.25 -18.08
CA ILE A 98 -8.58 6.08 -18.41
C ILE A 98 -9.50 6.47 -19.56
N LYS A 99 -9.42 5.76 -20.70
CA LYS A 99 -10.22 6.02 -21.91
C LYS A 99 -10.10 7.45 -22.46
N CYS A 100 -8.94 8.08 -22.28
CA CYS A 100 -8.68 9.42 -22.76
C CYS A 100 -8.52 9.44 -24.28
N PRO A 101 -9.19 10.34 -25.02
CA PRO A 101 -9.07 10.44 -26.47
C PRO A 101 -7.79 11.19 -26.94
N LEU A 102 -7.07 11.85 -26.04
CA LEU A 102 -5.87 12.62 -26.39
C LEU A 102 -4.68 11.71 -26.67
N LYS A 103 -3.86 12.07 -27.65
CA LYS A 103 -2.76 11.23 -28.14
C LYS A 103 -1.52 11.22 -27.23
N SER A 104 -1.27 12.31 -26.51
CA SER A 104 -0.05 12.46 -25.70
C SER A 104 -0.36 12.99 -24.30
N LEU A 105 -0.19 12.11 -23.29
CA LEU A 105 -0.29 12.50 -21.89
C LEU A 105 0.89 13.37 -21.45
N ASP A 106 2.07 13.21 -22.08
CA ASP A 106 3.24 14.06 -21.81
C ASP A 106 2.97 15.49 -22.24
N PHE A 107 2.30 15.68 -23.39
CA PHE A 107 1.91 17.02 -23.83
C PHE A 107 0.88 17.66 -22.87
N VAL A 108 -0.11 16.90 -22.37
CA VAL A 108 -1.02 17.39 -21.34
C VAL A 108 -0.26 17.78 -20.07
N THR A 109 0.70 16.95 -19.64
CA THR A 109 1.56 17.25 -18.47
C THR A 109 2.28 18.58 -18.63
N LEU A 110 2.85 18.84 -19.81
CA LEU A 110 3.51 20.11 -20.12
C LEU A 110 2.52 21.28 -20.13
N ARG A 111 1.34 21.12 -20.74
CA ARG A 111 0.31 22.16 -20.77
C ARG A 111 -0.19 22.55 -19.38
N VAL A 112 -0.41 21.57 -18.48
CA VAL A 112 -0.81 21.87 -17.09
C VAL A 112 0.34 22.51 -16.32
N LYS A 113 1.58 22.05 -16.51
CA LYS A 113 2.77 22.70 -15.93
C LYS A 113 2.87 24.18 -16.38
N ASP A 114 2.69 24.45 -17.68
CA ASP A 114 2.72 25.81 -18.21
C ASP A 114 1.60 26.66 -17.61
N ALA A 115 0.37 26.14 -17.51
CA ALA A 115 -0.76 26.82 -16.91
C ALA A 115 -0.52 27.22 -15.44
N VAL A 116 0.08 26.34 -14.65
CA VAL A 116 0.46 26.64 -13.25
C VAL A 116 1.52 27.73 -13.21
N CYS A 117 2.57 27.62 -14.04
CA CYS A 117 3.64 28.62 -14.12
C CYS A 117 3.14 29.99 -14.58
N ASP A 118 2.26 30.03 -15.58
CA ASP A 118 1.72 31.28 -16.13
C ASP A 118 0.80 31.96 -15.11
N ARG A 119 0.00 31.21 -14.36
CA ARG A 119 -0.80 31.75 -13.25
C ARG A 119 0.08 32.37 -12.16
N PHE A 120 1.18 31.75 -11.80
CA PHE A 120 2.12 32.30 -10.82
C PHE A 120 2.79 33.58 -11.36
N ARG A 121 3.15 33.63 -12.66
CA ARG A 121 3.69 34.84 -13.28
C ARG A 121 2.69 35.98 -13.27
N GLU A 122 1.43 35.69 -13.58
CA GLU A 122 0.35 36.70 -13.57
C GLU A 122 0.14 37.27 -12.16
N ASP A 123 0.09 36.41 -11.13
CA ASP A 123 -0.25 36.84 -9.78
C ASP A 123 0.94 37.33 -8.95
N ARG A 124 2.18 36.90 -9.27
CA ARG A 124 3.38 37.10 -8.43
C ARG A 124 4.60 37.62 -9.19
N GLY A 125 4.55 37.71 -10.52
CA GLY A 125 5.68 38.10 -11.37
C GLY A 125 6.75 37.01 -11.54
N GLU A 126 6.65 35.89 -10.85
CA GLU A 126 7.61 34.80 -10.82
C GLU A 126 6.93 33.47 -11.08
N ARG A 127 7.69 32.42 -11.36
CA ARG A 127 7.17 31.04 -11.50
C ARG A 127 7.91 30.05 -10.61
N PRO A 128 7.26 28.98 -10.17
CA PRO A 128 7.94 27.91 -9.44
C PRO A 128 8.97 27.17 -10.31
N ASN A 129 10.03 26.69 -9.69
CA ASN A 129 11.00 25.80 -10.33
C ASN A 129 10.41 24.40 -10.50
N ILE A 130 10.84 23.73 -11.57
CA ILE A 130 10.40 22.38 -11.88
C ILE A 130 11.42 21.37 -11.34
N GLU A 131 10.96 20.42 -10.53
CA GLU A 131 11.75 19.31 -10.01
C GLU A 131 10.95 17.99 -10.18
N THR A 132 11.50 17.05 -10.96
CA THR A 132 10.78 15.83 -11.32
C THR A 132 11.05 14.66 -10.40
N ARG A 133 12.18 14.65 -9.68
CA ARG A 133 12.59 13.53 -8.82
C ARG A 133 12.07 13.67 -7.37
N ASN A 134 12.31 14.83 -6.77
CA ASN A 134 11.93 15.10 -5.38
C ASN A 134 11.24 16.46 -5.25
N PRO A 135 10.07 16.66 -5.86
CA PRO A 135 9.35 17.92 -5.83
C PRO A 135 8.79 18.23 -4.44
N ASP A 136 8.66 19.52 -4.12
CA ASP A 136 7.91 19.95 -2.93
C ASP A 136 6.41 19.74 -3.12
N VAL A 137 5.90 20.02 -4.30
CA VAL A 137 4.48 19.96 -4.65
C VAL A 137 4.28 19.16 -5.94
N SER A 138 3.31 18.27 -5.93
CA SER A 138 2.91 17.53 -7.14
C SER A 138 1.45 17.79 -7.47
N VAL A 139 1.20 18.23 -8.70
CA VAL A 139 -0.14 18.32 -9.28
C VAL A 139 -0.42 17.03 -10.03
N HIS A 140 -1.47 16.32 -9.65
CA HIS A 140 -1.95 15.13 -10.35
C HIS A 140 -3.11 15.50 -11.27
N VAL A 141 -2.98 15.14 -12.53
CA VAL A 141 -4.00 15.29 -13.57
C VAL A 141 -4.59 13.91 -13.83
N PHE A 142 -5.88 13.78 -13.67
CA PHE A 142 -6.61 12.57 -14.05
C PHE A 142 -7.57 12.89 -15.18
N LEU A 143 -7.44 12.17 -16.29
CA LEU A 143 -8.31 12.29 -17.46
C LEU A 143 -9.19 11.04 -17.59
N SER A 144 -10.49 11.26 -17.67
CA SER A 144 -11.45 10.27 -18.17
C SER A 144 -11.72 10.54 -19.65
N GLU A 145 -12.74 9.93 -20.22
CA GLU A 145 -13.12 10.10 -21.63
C GLU A 145 -13.36 11.57 -22.01
N ASN A 146 -13.97 12.36 -21.12
CA ASN A 146 -14.41 13.73 -21.39
C ASN A 146 -14.25 14.70 -20.20
N GLU A 147 -13.65 14.24 -19.08
CA GLU A 147 -13.48 15.05 -17.89
C GLU A 147 -12.03 15.05 -17.42
N CYS A 148 -11.54 16.22 -17.05
CA CYS A 148 -10.25 16.45 -16.42
C CYS A 148 -10.45 16.79 -14.95
N THR A 149 -9.72 16.14 -14.05
CA THR A 149 -9.68 16.46 -12.64
C THR A 149 -8.24 16.78 -12.23
N LEU A 150 -8.06 17.90 -11.54
CA LEU A 150 -6.78 18.32 -10.98
C LEU A 150 -6.78 18.10 -9.46
N TYR A 151 -5.71 17.51 -8.97
CA TYR A 151 -5.47 17.26 -7.56
C TYR A 151 -4.11 17.79 -7.12
N LEU A 152 -3.98 18.13 -5.84
CA LEU A 152 -2.69 18.27 -5.16
C LEU A 152 -2.39 17.00 -4.35
N ASP A 153 -1.19 16.48 -4.51
CA ASP A 153 -0.68 15.37 -3.69
C ASP A 153 -0.38 15.87 -2.28
N THR A 154 -1.04 15.31 -1.29
CA THR A 154 -0.80 15.63 0.13
C THR A 154 0.20 14.69 0.78
N SER A 155 0.53 13.58 0.14
CA SER A 155 1.40 12.52 0.68
C SER A 155 2.89 12.72 0.38
N GLY A 156 3.23 13.17 -0.84
CA GLY A 156 4.61 13.29 -1.33
C GLY A 156 5.16 11.96 -1.84
N GLN A 157 6.08 11.32 -1.12
CA GLN A 157 6.49 9.96 -1.45
C GLN A 157 5.34 8.98 -1.22
N PRO A 158 5.24 7.89 -2.01
CA PRO A 158 4.16 6.91 -1.83
C PRO A 158 4.08 6.41 -0.37
N LEU A 159 2.85 6.31 0.16
CA LEU A 159 2.63 5.94 1.57
C LEU A 159 3.11 4.52 1.91
N TRP A 160 3.20 3.61 0.93
CA TRP A 160 3.75 2.28 1.14
C TRP A 160 5.26 2.28 1.42
N GLN A 161 6.01 3.32 1.03
CA GLN A 161 7.41 3.48 1.40
C GLN A 161 7.51 3.95 2.86
N ARG A 162 7.41 3.00 3.81
CA ARG A 162 7.45 3.30 5.25
C ARG A 162 8.84 3.74 5.73
N GLY A 163 9.90 3.43 4.96
CA GLY A 163 11.29 3.66 5.35
C GLY A 163 11.88 2.60 6.29
N LEU A 164 11.09 1.61 6.70
CA LEU A 164 11.50 0.57 7.64
C LEU A 164 12.31 -0.56 6.98
N ARG A 165 12.09 -0.82 5.69
CA ARG A 165 12.79 -1.86 4.96
C ARG A 165 13.94 -1.27 4.14
N LYS A 166 15.16 -1.47 4.59
CA LYS A 166 16.38 -0.99 3.92
C LYS A 166 17.09 -2.10 3.14
N ALA A 167 17.04 -3.34 3.62
CA ALA A 167 17.49 -4.51 2.89
C ALA A 167 16.33 -5.09 2.07
N SER A 168 16.47 -5.20 0.75
CA SER A 168 15.47 -5.81 -0.12
C SER A 168 16.05 -6.99 -0.88
N ILE A 169 15.20 -7.95 -1.18
CA ILE A 169 15.41 -9.04 -2.14
C ILE A 169 14.68 -8.65 -3.43
N ASP A 170 14.95 -9.30 -4.55
CA ASP A 170 14.30 -9.04 -5.82
C ASP A 170 12.77 -8.97 -5.71
N ALA A 171 12.15 -7.94 -6.31
CA ALA A 171 10.70 -7.70 -6.42
C ALA A 171 9.88 -7.87 -5.12
N PRO A 172 10.19 -7.14 -4.04
CA PRO A 172 9.50 -7.32 -2.77
C PRO A 172 8.04 -6.87 -2.84
N LEU A 173 7.19 -7.55 -2.05
CA LEU A 173 5.80 -7.14 -1.83
C LEU A 173 5.75 -5.70 -1.28
N LYS A 174 4.85 -4.86 -1.80
CA LYS A 174 4.65 -3.50 -1.26
C LYS A 174 3.97 -3.56 0.10
N GLU A 175 4.39 -2.71 1.01
CA GLU A 175 3.94 -2.68 2.40
C GLU A 175 2.42 -2.46 2.51
N ASN A 176 1.85 -1.58 1.69
CA ASN A 176 0.40 -1.34 1.70
C ASN A 176 -0.43 -2.53 1.18
N LEU A 177 0.12 -3.31 0.26
CA LEU A 177 -0.51 -4.54 -0.20
C LEU A 177 -0.41 -5.64 0.88
N ALA A 178 0.73 -5.76 1.55
CA ALA A 178 0.92 -6.67 2.68
C ALA A 178 -0.05 -6.35 3.83
N ALA A 179 -0.18 -5.07 4.21
CA ALA A 179 -1.14 -4.63 5.23
C ALA A 179 -2.59 -4.96 4.84
N GLY A 180 -2.95 -4.73 3.56
CA GLY A 180 -4.27 -5.10 3.04
C GLY A 180 -4.52 -6.60 3.10
N ILE A 181 -3.55 -7.43 2.72
CA ILE A 181 -3.63 -8.89 2.80
C ILE A 181 -3.80 -9.34 4.26
N LEU A 182 -3.01 -8.82 5.20
CA LEU A 182 -3.16 -9.12 6.63
C LEU A 182 -4.57 -8.82 7.13
N LYS A 183 -5.16 -7.67 6.76
CA LYS A 183 -6.56 -7.37 7.09
C LYS A 183 -7.55 -8.35 6.45
N MET A 184 -7.29 -8.79 5.20
CA MET A 184 -8.14 -9.77 4.51
C MET A 184 -8.09 -11.16 5.13
N THR A 185 -6.98 -11.54 5.79
CA THR A 185 -6.87 -12.81 6.53
C THR A 185 -7.76 -12.85 7.75
N GLY A 186 -8.19 -11.70 8.25
CA GLY A 186 -8.91 -11.56 9.52
C GLY A 186 -8.02 -11.61 10.74
N TRP A 187 -6.69 -11.73 10.58
CA TRP A 187 -5.74 -11.73 11.68
C TRP A 187 -5.91 -10.51 12.59
N GLN A 188 -5.89 -10.75 13.90
CA GLN A 188 -5.94 -9.71 14.91
C GLN A 188 -4.67 -9.71 15.77
N PRO A 189 -4.21 -8.55 16.25
CA PRO A 189 -3.12 -8.46 17.22
C PRO A 189 -3.35 -9.37 18.41
N GLY A 190 -2.36 -10.22 18.72
CA GLY A 190 -2.42 -11.23 19.77
C GLY A 190 -2.73 -12.66 19.28
N GLU A 191 -3.18 -12.82 18.03
CA GLU A 191 -3.32 -14.14 17.41
C GLU A 191 -1.98 -14.60 16.82
N PRO A 192 -1.68 -15.92 16.84
CA PRO A 192 -0.50 -16.48 16.20
C PRO A 192 -0.48 -16.19 14.69
N LEU A 193 0.66 -15.67 14.19
CA LEU A 193 0.90 -15.39 12.78
C LEU A 193 2.21 -16.02 12.33
N VAL A 194 2.17 -16.72 11.21
CA VAL A 194 3.36 -17.30 10.59
C VAL A 194 3.48 -16.85 9.13
N ASP A 195 4.65 -16.34 8.76
CA ASP A 195 5.09 -16.15 7.37
C ASP A 195 6.22 -17.12 7.07
N PRO A 196 5.93 -18.29 6.44
CA PRO A 196 6.92 -19.34 6.24
C PRO A 196 7.82 -19.15 5.01
N MET A 197 7.67 -18.04 4.29
CA MET A 197 8.47 -17.64 3.13
C MET A 197 8.71 -16.13 3.21
N CYS A 198 9.28 -15.68 4.33
CA CYS A 198 9.22 -14.28 4.77
C CYS A 198 10.06 -13.32 3.91
N GLY A 199 11.01 -13.81 3.11
CA GLY A 199 11.83 -12.99 2.24
C GLY A 199 12.54 -11.88 2.99
N SER A 200 12.18 -10.60 2.72
CA SER A 200 12.70 -9.43 3.43
C SER A 200 11.82 -8.99 4.63
N GLY A 201 10.82 -9.77 5.01
CA GLY A 201 10.00 -9.58 6.20
C GLY A 201 8.84 -8.58 6.07
N THR A 202 8.31 -8.37 4.87
CA THR A 202 7.26 -7.35 4.66
C THR A 202 5.99 -7.62 5.48
N PHE A 203 5.47 -8.85 5.49
CA PHE A 203 4.31 -9.20 6.31
C PHE A 203 4.61 -9.05 7.81
N LEU A 204 5.80 -9.48 8.25
CA LEU A 204 6.20 -9.40 9.65
C LEU A 204 6.30 -7.95 10.13
N LEU A 205 6.93 -7.06 9.34
CA LEU A 205 7.03 -5.64 9.66
C LEU A 205 5.65 -4.95 9.75
N GLU A 206 4.74 -5.24 8.82
CA GLU A 206 3.40 -4.68 8.87
C GLU A 206 2.59 -5.26 10.06
N ALA A 207 2.70 -6.55 10.32
CA ALA A 207 2.02 -7.20 11.46
C ALA A 207 2.48 -6.63 12.81
N VAL A 208 3.80 -6.45 13.00
CA VAL A 208 4.35 -5.82 14.22
C VAL A 208 3.80 -4.40 14.40
N GLN A 209 3.85 -3.57 13.35
CA GLN A 209 3.30 -2.21 13.44
C GLN A 209 1.80 -2.21 13.77
N MET A 210 1.03 -3.15 13.22
CA MET A 210 -0.40 -3.31 13.55
C MET A 210 -0.60 -3.75 15.00
N ALA A 211 0.19 -4.71 15.49
CA ALA A 211 0.10 -5.22 16.84
C ALA A 211 0.47 -4.17 17.90
N LEU A 212 1.49 -3.35 17.59
CA LEU A 212 1.98 -2.28 18.47
C LEU A 212 1.19 -0.97 18.32
N ASP A 213 0.13 -0.94 17.55
CA ASP A 213 -0.67 0.25 17.22
C ASP A 213 0.19 1.45 16.76
N ARG A 214 1.24 1.16 15.99
CA ARG A 214 2.15 2.16 15.44
C ARG A 214 1.62 2.65 14.10
N ALA A 215 1.34 3.95 14.00
CA ALA A 215 0.91 4.55 12.73
C ALA A 215 2.02 4.43 11.66
N PRO A 216 1.70 4.01 10.43
CA PRO A 216 2.70 3.74 9.39
C PRO A 216 3.43 5.00 8.89
N GLY A 217 2.90 6.18 9.17
CA GLY A 217 3.44 7.46 8.74
C GLY A 217 4.34 8.17 9.76
N LEU A 218 4.58 7.61 10.94
CA LEU A 218 5.30 8.30 12.05
C LEU A 218 6.73 8.72 11.68
N ASP A 219 7.43 7.93 10.87
CA ASP A 219 8.86 8.16 10.56
C ASP A 219 9.08 8.95 9.26
N ARG A 220 8.07 9.67 8.77
CA ARG A 220 8.16 10.39 7.50
C ARG A 220 7.57 11.79 7.56
N ASN A 221 7.93 12.61 6.56
CA ASN A 221 7.30 13.91 6.28
C ASN A 221 6.33 13.75 5.11
N PHE A 222 5.38 14.68 5.00
CA PHE A 222 4.33 14.66 3.99
C PHE A 222 4.35 15.94 3.13
N ALA A 223 3.81 15.85 1.92
CA ALA A 223 3.74 17.00 1.02
C ALA A 223 2.78 18.09 1.54
N PHE A 224 1.75 17.75 2.31
CA PHE A 224 0.84 18.74 2.90
C PHE A 224 1.55 19.73 3.81
N GLU A 225 2.70 19.38 4.42
CA GLU A 225 3.51 20.27 5.25
C GLU A 225 4.11 21.46 4.46
N ARG A 226 4.08 21.40 3.12
CA ARG A 226 4.59 22.42 2.20
C ARG A 226 3.48 23.25 1.55
N LEU A 227 2.22 22.94 1.86
CA LEU A 227 1.06 23.69 1.38
C LEU A 227 0.78 24.94 2.23
N ALA A 228 0.18 25.95 1.61
CA ALA A 228 -0.04 27.26 2.25
C ALA A 228 -0.99 27.21 3.47
N ASN A 229 -1.89 26.24 3.49
CA ASN A 229 -2.88 26.04 4.54
C ASN A 229 -2.46 24.99 5.59
N PHE A 230 -1.19 24.67 5.68
CA PHE A 230 -0.65 23.76 6.67
C PHE A 230 -0.76 24.34 8.10
N ALA A 231 -1.43 23.60 8.98
CA ALA A 231 -1.61 23.96 10.39
C ALA A 231 -0.65 23.16 11.27
N ALA A 232 0.55 23.73 11.51
CA ALA A 232 1.65 23.03 12.18
C ALA A 232 1.32 22.57 13.60
N LEU A 233 0.56 23.35 14.38
CA LEU A 233 0.17 22.96 15.75
C LEU A 233 -0.81 21.79 15.74
N GLU A 234 -1.85 21.86 14.92
CA GLU A 234 -2.81 20.77 14.78
C GLU A 234 -2.14 19.47 14.31
N TRP A 235 -1.19 19.57 13.37
CA TRP A 235 -0.39 18.43 12.93
C TRP A 235 0.46 17.84 14.04
N ALA A 236 1.12 18.70 14.85
CA ALA A 236 1.92 18.26 15.98
C ALA A 236 1.08 17.47 17.00
N ASP A 237 -0.11 17.97 17.34
CA ASP A 237 -1.03 17.31 18.27
C ASP A 237 -1.48 15.94 17.74
N ILE A 238 -1.85 15.85 16.44
CA ILE A 238 -2.24 14.58 15.80
C ILE A 238 -1.08 13.57 15.83
N ARG A 239 0.13 14.01 15.52
CA ARG A 239 1.31 13.15 15.52
C ARG A 239 1.67 12.68 16.94
N GLN A 240 1.64 13.58 17.91
CA GLN A 240 1.88 13.25 19.32
C GLN A 240 0.86 12.24 19.86
N ALA A 241 -0.43 12.40 19.51
CA ALA A 241 -1.47 11.45 19.89
C ALA A 241 -1.21 10.05 19.28
N ALA A 242 -0.75 9.98 18.03
CA ALA A 242 -0.40 8.73 17.39
C ALA A 242 0.85 8.07 18.00
N GLU A 243 1.85 8.86 18.42
CA GLU A 243 3.03 8.38 19.13
C GLU A 243 2.68 7.84 20.53
N ALA A 244 1.81 8.55 21.25
CA ALA A 244 1.44 8.21 22.63
C ALA A 244 0.66 6.88 22.75
N ARG A 245 -0.04 6.44 21.71
CA ARG A 245 -0.77 5.16 21.73
C ARG A 245 0.07 3.95 21.34
N CYS A 246 1.31 4.16 20.85
CA CYS A 246 2.19 3.06 20.50
C CYS A 246 2.45 2.17 21.73
N LYS A 247 2.21 0.87 21.56
CA LYS A 247 2.48 -0.12 22.62
C LYS A 247 3.96 -0.44 22.72
N PRO A 248 4.44 -0.90 23.89
CA PRO A 248 5.80 -1.38 24.05
C PRO A 248 6.14 -2.51 23.06
N ALA A 249 7.39 -2.55 22.62
CA ALA A 249 7.91 -3.59 21.72
C ALA A 249 8.27 -4.87 22.51
N GLU A 250 7.24 -5.56 23.00
CA GLU A 250 7.36 -6.85 23.68
C GLU A 250 7.26 -8.02 22.69
N PRO A 251 7.79 -9.21 23.03
CA PRO A 251 7.69 -10.39 22.17
C PRO A 251 6.25 -10.74 21.79
N LEU A 252 6.00 -10.96 20.51
CA LEU A 252 4.71 -11.32 19.94
C LEU A 252 4.74 -12.76 19.39
N ASP A 253 3.59 -13.43 19.32
CA ASP A 253 3.48 -14.72 18.65
C ASP A 253 3.38 -14.54 17.13
N ILE A 254 4.40 -13.89 16.58
CA ILE A 254 4.62 -13.67 15.15
C ILE A 254 5.94 -14.32 14.77
N ARG A 255 5.91 -15.18 13.75
CA ARG A 255 7.08 -15.94 13.32
C ARG A 255 7.30 -15.82 11.82
N GLY A 256 8.57 -15.70 11.45
CA GLY A 256 9.01 -15.75 10.06
C GLY A 256 9.97 -16.91 9.83
N TYR A 257 9.81 -17.56 8.70
CA TYR A 257 10.74 -18.58 8.23
C TYR A 257 11.11 -18.30 6.77
N ASP A 258 12.30 -18.69 6.39
CA ASP A 258 12.71 -18.76 4.99
C ASP A 258 13.78 -19.85 4.84
N ILE A 259 13.79 -20.52 3.70
CA ILE A 259 14.80 -21.52 3.38
C ILE A 259 16.16 -20.89 3.08
N ASP A 260 16.14 -19.65 2.53
CA ASP A 260 17.34 -18.87 2.23
C ASP A 260 17.84 -18.08 3.45
N ASP A 261 19.01 -18.43 3.94
CA ASP A 261 19.67 -17.74 5.04
C ASP A 261 19.90 -16.22 4.77
N LYS A 262 20.08 -15.83 3.50
CA LYS A 262 20.17 -14.40 3.14
C LYS A 262 18.84 -13.67 3.39
N ALA A 263 17.71 -14.30 3.10
CA ALA A 263 16.39 -13.78 3.39
C ALA A 263 16.17 -13.62 4.90
N VAL A 264 16.52 -14.63 5.69
CA VAL A 264 16.46 -14.58 7.16
C VAL A 264 17.30 -13.44 7.72
N ARG A 265 18.54 -13.29 7.25
CA ARG A 265 19.41 -12.17 7.69
C ARG A 265 18.84 -10.81 7.28
N ALA A 266 18.30 -10.69 6.07
CA ALA A 266 17.68 -9.44 5.61
C ALA A 266 16.47 -9.07 6.47
N THR A 267 15.61 -10.03 6.78
CA THR A 267 14.44 -9.85 7.64
C THR A 267 14.85 -9.45 9.06
N ARG A 268 15.79 -10.17 9.69
CA ARG A 268 16.30 -9.81 11.03
C ARG A 268 16.89 -8.40 11.06
N LYS A 269 17.66 -8.03 10.02
CA LYS A 269 18.24 -6.69 9.87
C LYS A 269 17.15 -5.62 9.77
N ASN A 270 16.14 -5.83 8.92
CA ASN A 270 15.04 -4.88 8.76
C ASN A 270 14.25 -4.69 10.06
N LEU A 271 13.95 -5.77 10.79
CA LEU A 271 13.30 -5.71 12.10
C LEU A 271 14.15 -4.96 13.13
N GLN A 272 15.46 -5.23 13.19
CA GLN A 272 16.38 -4.53 14.08
C GLN A 272 16.46 -3.03 13.78
N GLU A 273 16.59 -2.64 12.51
CA GLU A 273 16.67 -1.24 12.08
C GLU A 273 15.35 -0.49 12.26
N ALA A 274 14.22 -1.20 12.23
CA ALA A 274 12.89 -0.66 12.54
C ALA A 274 12.60 -0.53 14.05
N GLY A 275 13.53 -0.98 14.92
CA GLY A 275 13.35 -0.97 16.38
C GLY A 275 12.50 -2.15 16.89
N PHE A 276 12.32 -3.19 16.10
CA PHE A 276 11.51 -4.39 16.42
C PHE A 276 12.37 -5.64 16.67
N GLY A 277 13.67 -5.48 16.92
CA GLY A 277 14.56 -6.59 17.26
C GLY A 277 14.07 -7.34 18.50
N GLY A 278 13.91 -8.67 18.39
CA GLY A 278 13.41 -9.52 19.47
C GLY A 278 11.88 -9.54 19.65
N VAL A 279 11.11 -8.71 18.92
CA VAL A 279 9.65 -8.72 18.96
C VAL A 279 9.07 -9.90 18.16
N VAL A 280 9.75 -10.31 17.10
CA VAL A 280 9.38 -11.39 16.18
C VAL A 280 10.49 -12.43 16.15
N THR A 281 10.10 -13.71 16.15
CA THR A 281 11.05 -14.82 15.91
C THR A 281 11.22 -15.04 14.40
N VAL A 282 12.46 -15.07 13.93
CA VAL A 282 12.77 -15.33 12.52
C VAL A 282 13.88 -16.36 12.43
N ASP A 283 13.62 -17.52 11.80
CA ASP A 283 14.59 -18.60 11.71
C ASP A 283 14.68 -19.16 10.28
N GLN A 284 15.84 -19.77 9.99
CA GLN A 284 16.00 -20.51 8.75
C GLN A 284 15.30 -21.87 8.88
N ALA A 285 14.29 -22.11 8.05
CA ALA A 285 13.59 -23.39 8.00
C ALA A 285 12.91 -23.58 6.63
N ASP A 286 12.76 -24.85 6.24
CA ASP A 286 11.92 -25.23 5.12
C ASP A 286 10.45 -25.28 5.58
N LEU A 287 9.54 -24.65 4.83
CA LEU A 287 8.10 -24.72 5.08
C LEU A 287 7.60 -26.17 5.11
N LEU A 288 8.21 -27.07 4.34
CA LEU A 288 7.81 -28.46 4.27
C LEU A 288 8.02 -29.21 5.59
N ASP A 289 9.02 -28.80 6.38
CA ASP A 289 9.39 -29.39 7.67
C ASP A 289 8.91 -28.56 8.87
N THR A 290 8.38 -27.35 8.62
CA THR A 290 7.94 -26.43 9.66
C THR A 290 6.60 -26.86 10.25
N GLN A 291 6.47 -26.73 11.58
CA GLN A 291 5.24 -27.02 12.33
C GLN A 291 4.83 -25.82 13.16
N PRO A 292 3.53 -25.53 13.28
CA PRO A 292 3.05 -24.49 14.18
C PRO A 292 3.24 -24.90 15.64
N LEU A 293 3.46 -23.89 16.51
CA LEU A 293 3.58 -24.12 17.96
C LEU A 293 2.23 -24.05 18.68
N THR A 294 1.17 -23.67 17.99
CA THR A 294 -0.19 -23.49 18.50
C THR A 294 -1.18 -24.30 17.68
N GLU A 295 -2.32 -24.64 18.26
CA GLU A 295 -3.37 -25.43 17.59
C GLU A 295 -4.09 -24.66 16.48
N HIS A 296 -4.05 -23.34 16.51
CA HIS A 296 -4.70 -22.47 15.52
C HIS A 296 -3.91 -21.17 15.31
N GLY A 297 -4.12 -20.54 14.19
CA GLY A 297 -3.49 -19.28 13.81
C GLY A 297 -3.66 -18.97 12.32
N ILE A 298 -2.97 -17.94 11.89
CA ILE A 298 -2.94 -17.48 10.50
C ILE A 298 -1.54 -17.76 9.91
N MET A 299 -1.51 -18.47 8.80
CA MET A 299 -0.34 -18.52 7.92
C MET A 299 -0.57 -17.58 6.74
N VAL A 300 0.39 -16.71 6.43
CA VAL A 300 0.38 -15.90 5.23
C VAL A 300 1.70 -16.03 4.50
N ALA A 301 1.67 -16.31 3.21
CA ALA A 301 2.88 -16.47 2.41
C ALA A 301 2.75 -15.76 1.05
N ASN A 302 3.88 -15.24 0.58
CA ASN A 302 4.06 -14.73 -0.77
C ASN A 302 5.13 -15.58 -1.48
N PRO A 303 4.76 -16.79 -1.97
CA PRO A 303 5.71 -17.67 -2.65
C PRO A 303 6.24 -17.04 -3.93
N PRO A 304 7.41 -17.46 -4.44
CA PRO A 304 7.92 -17.02 -5.73
C PRO A 304 6.90 -17.30 -6.86
N TYR A 305 6.87 -16.44 -7.88
CA TYR A 305 5.84 -16.52 -8.94
C TYR A 305 6.25 -17.34 -10.15
N GLY A 306 7.52 -17.79 -10.21
CA GLY A 306 8.03 -18.55 -11.34
C GLY A 306 8.18 -17.71 -12.61
N GLU A 307 8.68 -16.48 -12.47
CA GLU A 307 8.88 -15.56 -13.60
C GLU A 307 10.13 -15.90 -14.44
N ARG A 308 11.09 -16.65 -13.88
CA ARG A 308 12.32 -17.08 -14.58
C ARG A 308 12.13 -18.45 -15.23
N ILE A 309 12.87 -18.68 -16.32
CA ILE A 309 12.86 -19.97 -17.03
C ILE A 309 13.35 -21.08 -16.08
N GLY A 310 12.54 -22.14 -15.91
CA GLY A 310 12.82 -23.26 -15.00
C GLY A 310 12.13 -23.16 -13.63
N GLU A 311 11.88 -21.97 -13.11
CA GLU A 311 11.20 -21.78 -11.82
C GLU A 311 9.77 -22.36 -11.80
N GLN A 312 9.07 -22.36 -12.94
CA GLN A 312 7.72 -22.92 -13.03
C GLN A 312 7.69 -24.44 -12.84
N ASP A 313 8.71 -25.15 -13.30
CA ASP A 313 8.84 -26.61 -13.13
C ASP A 313 9.24 -26.94 -11.70
N GLU A 314 10.11 -26.12 -11.07
CA GLU A 314 10.46 -26.25 -9.67
C GLU A 314 9.27 -26.04 -8.76
N LEU A 315 8.45 -24.99 -9.02
CA LEU A 315 7.20 -24.74 -8.30
C LEU A 315 6.17 -25.86 -8.50
N ALA A 316 6.08 -26.41 -9.72
CA ALA A 316 5.19 -27.55 -10.00
C ALA A 316 5.57 -28.82 -9.21
N ALA A 317 6.87 -29.01 -8.93
CA ALA A 317 7.38 -30.08 -8.07
C ALA A 317 7.19 -29.78 -6.57
N PHE A 318 7.30 -28.52 -6.16
CA PHE A 318 7.16 -28.07 -4.78
C PHE A 318 5.70 -28.12 -4.27
N TYR A 319 4.73 -27.65 -5.06
CA TYR A 319 3.35 -27.50 -4.59
C TYR A 319 2.66 -28.79 -4.10
N PRO A 320 2.87 -30.00 -4.69
CA PRO A 320 2.33 -31.24 -4.13
C PRO A 320 2.89 -31.58 -2.74
N GLN A 321 4.20 -31.27 -2.53
CA GLN A 321 4.85 -31.45 -1.23
C GLN A 321 4.30 -30.49 -0.20
N LEU A 322 4.11 -29.20 -0.57
CA LEU A 322 3.43 -28.21 0.24
C LEU A 322 2.04 -28.69 0.69
N GLY A 323 1.24 -29.21 -0.25
CA GLY A 323 -0.08 -29.76 0.08
C GLY A 323 -0.05 -30.91 1.10
N SER A 324 0.98 -31.75 1.02
CA SER A 324 1.20 -32.84 1.96
C SER A 324 1.64 -32.32 3.34
N ALA A 325 2.56 -31.37 3.38
CA ALA A 325 3.03 -30.71 4.61
C ALA A 325 1.88 -29.96 5.33
N LEU A 326 1.06 -29.22 4.58
CA LEU A 326 -0.10 -28.53 5.14
C LEU A 326 -1.08 -29.51 5.80
N LYS A 327 -1.42 -30.62 5.14
CA LYS A 327 -2.31 -31.66 5.70
C LYS A 327 -1.73 -32.32 6.94
N LYS A 328 -0.43 -32.49 6.99
CA LYS A 328 0.27 -33.22 8.07
C LYS A 328 0.45 -32.35 9.32
N HIS A 329 0.80 -31.08 9.13
CA HIS A 329 1.31 -30.23 10.21
C HIS A 329 0.42 -29.03 10.58
N TRP A 330 -0.44 -28.54 9.67
CA TRP A 330 -1.14 -27.26 9.84
C TRP A 330 -2.64 -27.39 10.08
N ALA A 331 -3.10 -28.54 10.61
CA ALA A 331 -4.50 -28.70 10.99
C ALA A 331 -4.92 -27.66 12.03
N GLY A 332 -6.09 -27.03 11.84
CA GLY A 332 -6.60 -25.92 12.66
C GLY A 332 -6.20 -24.52 12.18
N TRP A 333 -5.28 -24.41 11.23
CA TRP A 333 -4.78 -23.12 10.71
C TRP A 333 -5.53 -22.65 9.47
N ASN A 334 -5.63 -21.32 9.32
CA ASN A 334 -6.06 -20.70 8.07
C ASN A 334 -4.82 -20.25 7.29
N CYS A 335 -4.58 -20.87 6.14
CA CYS A 335 -3.40 -20.64 5.32
C CYS A 335 -3.76 -19.75 4.12
N PHE A 336 -3.02 -18.67 3.93
CA PHE A 336 -3.21 -17.71 2.86
C PHE A 336 -1.98 -17.64 1.97
N PHE A 337 -2.17 -17.85 0.66
CA PHE A 337 -1.11 -17.77 -0.33
C PHE A 337 -1.43 -16.66 -1.34
N PHE A 338 -0.58 -15.65 -1.37
CA PHE A 338 -0.67 -14.57 -2.36
C PHE A 338 0.28 -14.86 -3.51
N THR A 339 -0.23 -15.11 -4.71
CA THR A 339 0.59 -15.51 -5.85
C THR A 339 -0.03 -15.11 -7.20
N ALA A 340 0.83 -14.94 -8.21
CA ALA A 340 0.44 -14.84 -9.61
C ALA A 340 0.26 -16.22 -10.28
N ASP A 341 0.76 -17.31 -9.65
CA ASP A 341 0.55 -18.66 -10.18
C ASP A 341 -0.86 -19.17 -9.86
N LEU A 342 -1.75 -19.02 -10.81
CA LEU A 342 -3.15 -19.45 -10.67
C LEU A 342 -3.34 -20.97 -10.62
N ARG A 343 -2.27 -21.76 -10.91
CA ARG A 343 -2.27 -23.22 -10.86
C ARG A 343 -2.12 -23.74 -9.42
N LEU A 344 -1.65 -22.88 -8.48
CA LEU A 344 -1.34 -23.27 -7.10
C LEU A 344 -2.39 -24.19 -6.46
N PRO A 345 -3.71 -23.88 -6.44
CA PRO A 345 -4.69 -24.74 -5.79
C PRO A 345 -4.77 -26.16 -6.38
N LYS A 346 -4.61 -26.26 -7.71
CA LYS A 346 -4.65 -27.55 -8.42
C LYS A 346 -3.41 -28.37 -8.08
N LEU A 347 -2.24 -27.75 -8.03
CA LEU A 347 -0.97 -28.41 -7.79
C LEU A 347 -0.79 -28.80 -6.32
N VAL A 348 -1.22 -27.95 -5.39
CA VAL A 348 -1.24 -28.23 -3.95
C VAL A 348 -2.24 -29.35 -3.59
N GLY A 349 -3.24 -29.59 -4.42
CA GLY A 349 -4.26 -30.62 -4.19
C GLY A 349 -5.15 -30.32 -2.99
N LEU A 350 -5.36 -29.02 -2.69
CA LEU A 350 -6.27 -28.54 -1.66
C LEU A 350 -7.27 -27.54 -2.29
N ARG A 351 -8.53 -27.66 -1.91
CA ARG A 351 -9.57 -26.75 -2.39
C ARG A 351 -9.55 -25.46 -1.57
N PRO A 352 -9.28 -24.29 -2.18
CA PRO A 352 -9.41 -23.03 -1.47
C PRO A 352 -10.85 -22.76 -1.04
N SER A 353 -11.03 -22.29 0.19
CA SER A 353 -12.30 -21.80 0.70
C SER A 353 -12.68 -20.47 0.04
N ARG A 354 -11.67 -19.64 -0.30
CA ARG A 354 -11.85 -18.35 -0.98
C ARG A 354 -10.71 -18.08 -1.96
N LYS A 355 -11.03 -17.35 -3.04
CA LYS A 355 -10.06 -16.85 -4.04
C LYS A 355 -10.36 -15.38 -4.29
N THR A 356 -9.44 -14.50 -3.91
CA THR A 356 -9.65 -13.07 -4.06
C THR A 356 -8.68 -12.48 -5.07
N PRO A 357 -9.16 -11.84 -6.15
CA PRO A 357 -8.31 -11.13 -7.09
C PRO A 357 -7.64 -9.94 -6.43
N LEU A 358 -6.33 -9.83 -6.60
CA LEU A 358 -5.51 -8.71 -6.15
C LEU A 358 -4.44 -8.40 -7.22
N PHE A 359 -3.75 -7.26 -7.07
CA PHE A 359 -2.75 -6.83 -8.05
C PHE A 359 -1.47 -6.38 -7.35
N ASN A 360 -0.34 -6.95 -7.77
CA ASN A 360 0.98 -6.47 -7.39
C ASN A 360 1.53 -5.58 -8.51
N GLY A 361 1.24 -4.27 -8.45
CA GLY A 361 1.47 -3.37 -9.58
C GLY A 361 0.58 -3.75 -10.77
N PRO A 362 1.14 -4.00 -11.97
CA PRO A 362 0.39 -4.45 -13.14
C PRO A 362 0.05 -5.94 -13.11
N LEU A 363 0.75 -6.73 -12.27
CA LEU A 363 0.63 -8.18 -12.24
C LEU A 363 -0.65 -8.61 -11.53
N GLU A 364 -1.49 -9.40 -12.24
CA GLU A 364 -2.67 -10.00 -11.67
C GLU A 364 -2.29 -11.18 -10.77
N CYS A 365 -2.71 -11.11 -9.52
CA CYS A 365 -2.47 -12.12 -8.49
C CYS A 365 -3.78 -12.61 -7.88
N ARG A 366 -3.68 -13.65 -7.08
CA ARG A 366 -4.78 -14.15 -6.25
C ARG A 366 -4.30 -14.36 -4.83
N LEU A 367 -5.15 -14.00 -3.88
CA LEU A 367 -5.04 -14.48 -2.51
C LEU A 367 -5.92 -15.72 -2.37
N PHE A 368 -5.29 -16.87 -2.17
CA PHE A 368 -5.96 -18.16 -1.93
C PHE A 368 -6.04 -18.39 -0.43
N GLU A 369 -7.25 -18.60 0.10
CA GLU A 369 -7.50 -19.02 1.47
C GLU A 369 -7.72 -20.53 1.50
N ILE A 370 -6.95 -21.25 2.33
CA ILE A 370 -7.07 -22.69 2.53
C ILE A 370 -7.25 -22.95 4.04
N ARG A 371 -8.44 -23.36 4.45
CA ARG A 371 -8.73 -23.73 5.84
C ARG A 371 -8.30 -25.16 6.09
N MET A 372 -7.36 -25.35 6.99
CA MET A 372 -6.86 -26.67 7.35
C MET A 372 -7.70 -27.25 8.48
N VAL A 373 -8.54 -28.24 8.17
CA VAL A 373 -9.43 -28.90 9.13
C VAL A 373 -8.82 -30.24 9.54
N ALA A 374 -8.86 -30.57 10.83
CA ALA A 374 -8.45 -31.88 11.31
C ALA A 374 -9.44 -32.95 10.81
N GLY A 375 -8.92 -34.00 10.13
CA GLY A 375 -9.72 -35.08 9.56
C GLY A 375 -9.84 -35.02 8.03
N SER A 376 -10.10 -36.17 7.39
CA SER A 376 -10.22 -36.23 5.93
C SER A 376 -11.51 -35.54 5.46
N ASN A 377 -11.41 -34.53 4.63
CA ASN A 377 -12.54 -33.98 3.85
C ASN A 377 -12.94 -34.92 2.67
N ARG A 378 -12.92 -36.21 2.85
CA ARG A 378 -13.60 -37.15 1.93
C ARG A 378 -15.09 -37.10 2.29
N LYS A 379 -15.87 -36.32 1.57
CA LYS A 379 -17.27 -36.70 1.35
C LYS A 379 -17.24 -37.94 0.48
N GLU A 380 -17.69 -39.06 1.03
CA GLU A 380 -18.11 -40.21 0.27
C GLU A 380 -19.15 -39.87 -0.80
#